data_3c81c1c8b3c95b69b1c54c0003b2247c
#
_entry.id   3c81c1c8b3c95b69b1c54c0003b2247c
#
_cell.length_a   1.000
_cell.length_b   1.000
_cell.length_c   1.000
_cell.angle_alpha   90.00
_cell.angle_beta   90.00
_cell.angle_gamma   90.00
#
_symmetry.space_group_name_H-M   'P 1'
#
loop_
_entity.id
_entity.type
_entity.pdbx_description
1 polymer ?
#
loop_
_entity_poly.entity_id
_entity_poly.type
_entity_poly.pdbx_seq_one_letter_code
_entity_poly.pdbx_strand_id
1 'polypeptide(L)'
;TDLEDAFAVSTVVGGEIVDQQTAKTVEELSANDWVAWSGTGALAATVGKALSGGADGSPASADYTDFLAAIEPYKFDVLIYDGTDTTVQDAMVAFVKRLAAEEGAYTQLVAAGLTNPDDRFVVNIMSGVVLSDGTTLTPQQVTWWAGGALAGAQYNESLTYAAYPNAVDVSPKLTNSGYIDALTAGQFVLFADGGVVKVEQDINSLVTYTTDITGPYHKNRVIRLLNTIANDIYQQFSDGYIGVVNNNEQGRMMFKSAIVGYLLDIQANNGIQNFEAEDVTVEPGEAIDAIVVNLAIQPVDSVEKIYVTITVN
;
A
#
# COMPACT_ATOMS: atom_id res chain seq x y z
N THR A 1 54.16 -0.68 16.17
CA THR A 1 54.16 -0.56 14.70
C THR A 1 54.41 0.87 14.34
N ASP A 2 55.48 1.11 13.61
CA ASP A 2 55.88 2.40 13.11
C ASP A 2 54.84 2.86 12.07
N LEU A 3 54.09 3.91 12.37
CA LEU A 3 53.02 4.44 11.50
C LEU A 3 53.54 5.48 10.49
N GLU A 4 54.84 5.72 10.43
CA GLU A 4 55.44 6.52 9.38
C GLU A 4 55.13 5.86 8.02
N ASP A 5 54.59 6.64 7.07
CA ASP A 5 54.16 6.22 5.73
C ASP A 5 52.89 5.35 5.65
N ALA A 6 52.06 5.28 6.68
CA ALA A 6 50.74 4.62 6.57
C ALA A 6 49.67 5.57 6.07
N PHE A 7 48.75 5.03 5.30
CA PHE A 7 47.59 5.76 4.73
C PHE A 7 46.31 5.42 5.50
N ALA A 8 45.50 6.43 5.72
CA ALA A 8 44.10 6.23 6.12
C ALA A 8 43.24 5.91 4.86
N VAL A 9 42.75 4.68 4.81
CA VAL A 9 41.89 4.21 3.73
C VAL A 9 40.43 4.25 4.20
N SER A 10 39.61 5.07 3.58
CA SER A 10 38.21 5.24 3.96
C SER A 10 37.28 4.63 2.91
N THR A 11 36.29 3.86 3.35
CA THR A 11 35.16 3.45 2.52
C THR A 11 34.04 4.46 2.74
N VAL A 12 33.53 5.05 1.64
CA VAL A 12 32.52 6.10 1.65
C VAL A 12 31.27 5.62 0.92
N VAL A 13 30.10 5.66 1.57
CA VAL A 13 28.80 5.30 1.01
C VAL A 13 27.82 6.46 1.23
N GLY A 14 27.18 6.91 0.16
CA GLY A 14 26.24 8.04 0.24
C GLY A 14 26.85 9.37 0.71
N GLY A 15 28.18 9.52 0.63
CA GLY A 15 28.91 10.70 1.12
C GLY A 15 29.39 10.60 2.57
N GLU A 16 29.07 9.53 3.27
CA GLU A 16 29.50 9.26 4.65
C GLU A 16 30.60 8.19 4.72
N ILE A 17 31.56 8.36 5.64
CA ILE A 17 32.60 7.36 5.88
C ILE A 17 31.98 6.24 6.72
N VAL A 18 31.85 5.04 6.12
CA VAL A 18 31.29 3.85 6.77
C VAL A 18 32.35 2.94 7.37
N ASP A 19 33.60 3.04 6.90
CA ASP A 19 34.75 2.33 7.43
C ASP A 19 36.05 3.12 7.20
N GLN A 20 36.98 3.02 8.10
CA GLN A 20 38.33 3.62 7.99
C GLN A 20 39.39 2.72 8.56
N GLN A 21 40.38 2.38 7.75
CA GLN A 21 41.50 1.55 8.12
C GLN A 21 42.83 2.28 7.92
N THR A 22 43.86 1.92 8.66
CA THR A 22 45.19 2.45 8.48
C THR A 22 46.12 1.31 8.03
N ALA A 23 46.73 1.47 6.85
CA ALA A 23 47.56 0.45 6.24
C ALA A 23 48.69 1.08 5.40
N LYS A 24 49.78 0.33 5.16
CA LYS A 24 50.88 0.68 4.23
C LYS A 24 50.74 -0.05 2.92
N THR A 25 50.17 -1.24 2.94
CA THR A 25 50.01 -2.11 1.79
C THR A 25 48.55 -2.60 1.66
N VAL A 26 48.17 -3.11 0.48
CA VAL A 26 46.83 -3.66 0.22
C VAL A 26 46.58 -4.90 1.07
N GLU A 27 47.60 -5.70 1.34
CA GLU A 27 47.48 -6.94 2.11
C GLU A 27 47.15 -6.71 3.59
N GLU A 28 47.40 -5.50 4.10
CA GLU A 28 47.05 -5.11 5.47
C GLU A 28 45.58 -4.68 5.62
N LEU A 29 44.86 -4.48 4.51
CA LEU A 29 43.48 -4.09 4.52
C LEU A 29 42.55 -5.28 4.74
N SER A 30 41.59 -5.12 5.64
CA SER A 30 40.54 -6.11 5.91
C SER A 30 39.28 -5.78 5.07
N ALA A 31 38.60 -6.81 4.59
CA ALA A 31 37.31 -6.65 3.98
C ALA A 31 36.30 -6.09 4.99
N ASN A 32 35.39 -5.24 4.51
CA ASN A 32 34.23 -4.77 5.26
C ASN A 32 32.95 -5.17 4.54
N ASP A 33 31.78 -4.73 5.04
CA ASP A 33 30.48 -5.08 4.47
C ASP A 33 30.25 -4.55 3.03
N TRP A 34 31.10 -3.63 2.58
CA TRP A 34 30.95 -2.92 1.29
C TRP A 34 32.06 -3.24 0.30
N VAL A 35 33.28 -3.51 0.78
CA VAL A 35 34.45 -3.65 -0.07
C VAL A 35 35.32 -4.86 0.39
N ALA A 36 35.63 -5.72 -0.56
CA ALA A 36 36.67 -6.72 -0.44
C ALA A 36 37.91 -6.25 -1.22
N TRP A 37 39.08 -6.23 -0.55
CA TRP A 37 40.34 -5.79 -1.13
C TRP A 37 41.03 -6.94 -1.82
N SER A 38 41.57 -6.69 -3.00
CA SER A 38 42.35 -7.69 -3.74
C SER A 38 43.56 -7.01 -4.39
N GLY A 39 44.68 -7.77 -4.43
CA GLY A 39 45.93 -7.28 -4.98
C GLY A 39 47.02 -7.22 -3.93
N THR A 40 48.23 -6.83 -4.36
CA THR A 40 49.43 -6.72 -3.50
C THR A 40 50.15 -5.41 -3.82
N GLY A 41 50.80 -4.84 -2.82
CA GLY A 41 51.70 -3.70 -3.01
C GLY A 41 51.43 -2.51 -2.09
N ALA A 42 52.31 -1.52 -2.17
CA ALA A 42 52.24 -0.32 -1.37
C ALA A 42 51.05 0.56 -1.77
N LEU A 43 50.38 1.14 -0.76
CA LEU A 43 49.38 2.13 -0.96
C LEU A 43 49.99 3.48 -1.38
N ALA A 44 49.20 4.28 -2.10
CA ALA A 44 49.56 5.66 -2.46
C ALA A 44 48.39 6.58 -2.19
N ALA A 45 48.67 7.82 -1.81
CA ALA A 45 47.64 8.82 -1.63
C ALA A 45 46.88 9.04 -2.95
N THR A 46 45.56 8.99 -2.89
CA THR A 46 44.69 9.22 -4.04
C THR A 46 43.47 10.03 -3.62
N VAL A 47 42.92 10.80 -4.56
CA VAL A 47 41.55 11.35 -4.39
C VAL A 47 40.60 10.18 -4.43
N GLY A 48 39.51 10.24 -3.67
CA GLY A 48 38.51 9.18 -3.62
C GLY A 48 38.14 8.64 -5.00
N LYS A 49 38.15 7.33 -5.15
CA LYS A 49 37.85 6.65 -6.41
C LYS A 49 36.49 5.97 -6.31
N ALA A 50 35.57 6.37 -7.17
CA ALA A 50 34.28 5.68 -7.25
C ALA A 50 34.48 4.26 -7.79
N LEU A 51 33.82 3.29 -7.15
CA LEU A 51 33.69 1.95 -7.70
C LEU A 51 32.85 1.99 -8.97
N SER A 52 33.19 1.20 -9.95
CA SER A 52 32.50 1.12 -11.24
C SER A 52 32.34 -0.34 -11.66
N GLY A 53 31.40 -0.57 -12.59
CA GLY A 53 31.16 -1.92 -13.13
C GLY A 53 30.27 -2.79 -12.24
N GLY A 54 29.68 -2.22 -11.21
CA GLY A 54 28.57 -2.86 -10.51
C GLY A 54 27.34 -2.87 -11.41
N ALA A 55 26.54 -3.92 -11.33
CA ALA A 55 25.22 -4.01 -11.96
C ALA A 55 24.22 -4.54 -10.94
N ASP A 56 23.02 -4.03 -11.00
CA ASP A 56 21.91 -4.58 -10.24
C ASP A 56 21.64 -6.01 -10.71
N GLY A 57 21.33 -6.90 -9.76
CA GLY A 57 20.86 -8.24 -10.08
C GLY A 57 19.54 -8.16 -10.86
N SER A 58 19.26 -9.17 -11.69
CA SER A 58 17.95 -9.34 -12.29
C SER A 58 17.13 -10.26 -11.39
N PRO A 59 16.13 -9.75 -10.65
CA PRO A 59 15.31 -10.59 -9.80
C PRO A 59 14.54 -11.61 -10.66
N ALA A 60 14.50 -12.86 -10.22
CA ALA A 60 13.65 -13.90 -10.77
C ALA A 60 12.30 -13.92 -10.04
N SER A 61 11.28 -14.55 -10.62
CA SER A 61 9.97 -14.70 -9.98
C SER A 61 10.03 -15.39 -8.61
N ALA A 62 11.04 -16.26 -8.39
CA ALA A 62 11.30 -16.91 -7.10
C ALA A 62 11.66 -15.90 -6.00
N ASP A 63 12.44 -14.86 -6.32
CA ASP A 63 12.84 -13.83 -5.35
C ASP A 63 11.63 -13.06 -4.83
N TYR A 64 10.63 -12.83 -5.69
CA TYR A 64 9.35 -12.22 -5.29
C TYR A 64 8.50 -13.16 -4.41
N THR A 65 8.53 -14.46 -4.67
CA THR A 65 7.86 -15.45 -3.81
C THR A 65 8.49 -15.48 -2.42
N ASP A 66 9.82 -15.46 -2.36
CA ASP A 66 10.56 -15.39 -1.10
C ASP A 66 10.29 -14.07 -0.36
N PHE A 67 10.20 -12.95 -1.09
CA PHE A 67 9.81 -11.65 -0.53
C PHE A 67 8.40 -11.70 0.08
N LEU A 68 7.39 -12.25 -0.64
CA LEU A 68 6.03 -12.37 -0.13
C LEU A 68 5.98 -13.22 1.15
N ALA A 69 6.70 -14.33 1.19
CA ALA A 69 6.81 -15.16 2.40
C ALA A 69 7.49 -14.40 3.56
N ALA A 70 8.48 -13.57 3.25
CA ALA A 70 9.19 -12.78 4.28
C ALA A 70 8.34 -11.65 4.87
N ILE A 71 7.45 -11.03 4.08
CA ILE A 71 6.58 -9.93 4.56
C ILE A 71 5.28 -10.41 5.20
N GLU A 72 4.86 -11.64 4.96
CA GLU A 72 3.61 -12.21 5.47
C GLU A 72 3.42 -12.07 6.99
N PRO A 73 4.45 -12.26 7.85
CA PRO A 73 4.28 -12.07 9.30
C PRO A 73 4.08 -10.62 9.74
N TYR A 74 4.23 -9.65 8.84
CA TYR A 74 4.16 -8.22 9.17
C TYR A 74 2.81 -7.63 8.77
N LYS A 75 2.33 -6.68 9.57
CA LYS A 75 1.11 -5.91 9.23
C LYS A 75 1.50 -4.72 8.34
N PHE A 76 0.81 -4.56 7.23
CA PHE A 76 0.95 -3.43 6.31
C PHE A 76 -0.38 -3.18 5.59
N ASP A 77 -0.64 -1.93 5.24
CA ASP A 77 -1.92 -1.53 4.62
C ASP A 77 -1.87 -1.63 3.10
N VAL A 78 -0.71 -1.39 2.50
CA VAL A 78 -0.55 -1.35 1.04
C VAL A 78 0.72 -2.10 0.62
N LEU A 79 0.58 -2.95 -0.39
CA LEU A 79 1.65 -3.59 -1.14
C LEU A 79 1.76 -2.92 -2.50
N ILE A 80 2.96 -2.52 -2.92
CA ILE A 80 3.19 -1.89 -4.22
C ILE A 80 4.04 -2.82 -5.09
N TYR A 81 3.64 -2.99 -6.35
CA TYR A 81 4.45 -3.63 -7.37
C TYR A 81 4.54 -2.76 -8.61
N ASP A 82 5.75 -2.33 -8.96
CA ASP A 82 6.06 -1.46 -10.10
C ASP A 82 6.63 -2.21 -11.31
N GLY A 83 6.64 -3.55 -11.25
CA GLY A 83 7.10 -4.38 -12.35
C GLY A 83 6.00 -4.70 -13.36
N THR A 84 6.42 -5.32 -14.48
CA THR A 84 5.55 -5.71 -15.59
C THR A 84 5.47 -7.22 -15.80
N ASP A 85 6.16 -8.02 -15.00
CA ASP A 85 6.11 -9.49 -15.07
C ASP A 85 4.73 -9.98 -14.60
N THR A 86 3.97 -10.54 -15.53
CA THR A 86 2.60 -11.01 -15.28
C THR A 86 2.55 -12.15 -14.27
N THR A 87 3.58 -13.01 -14.22
CA THR A 87 3.67 -14.10 -13.24
C THR A 87 3.79 -13.54 -11.83
N VAL A 88 4.61 -12.49 -11.66
CA VAL A 88 4.76 -11.80 -10.38
C VAL A 88 3.48 -11.03 -10.03
N GLN A 89 2.86 -10.35 -11.01
CA GLN A 89 1.58 -9.66 -10.82
C GLN A 89 0.50 -10.63 -10.29
N ASP A 90 0.35 -11.80 -10.93
CA ASP A 90 -0.61 -12.82 -10.52
C ASP A 90 -0.31 -13.35 -9.11
N ALA A 91 0.97 -13.56 -8.77
CA ALA A 91 1.38 -13.97 -7.43
C ALA A 91 1.04 -12.91 -6.37
N MET A 92 1.27 -11.61 -6.65
CA MET A 92 0.92 -10.51 -5.76
C MET A 92 -0.60 -10.41 -5.54
N VAL A 93 -1.39 -10.54 -6.61
CA VAL A 93 -2.86 -10.57 -6.53
C VAL A 93 -3.33 -11.76 -5.68
N ALA A 94 -2.81 -12.95 -5.95
CA ALA A 94 -3.15 -14.14 -5.17
C ALA A 94 -2.79 -14.00 -3.69
N PHE A 95 -1.65 -13.38 -3.40
CA PHE A 95 -1.18 -13.16 -2.04
C PHE A 95 -2.15 -12.27 -1.23
N VAL A 96 -2.53 -11.09 -1.72
CA VAL A 96 -3.43 -10.19 -0.98
C VAL A 96 -4.83 -10.81 -0.80
N LYS A 97 -5.31 -11.56 -1.79
CA LYS A 97 -6.58 -12.29 -1.71
C LYS A 97 -6.53 -13.40 -0.65
N ARG A 98 -5.42 -14.15 -0.58
CA ARG A 98 -5.22 -15.20 0.40
C ARG A 98 -5.13 -14.62 1.81
N LEU A 99 -4.34 -13.56 2.03
CA LEU A 99 -4.26 -12.89 3.34
C LEU A 99 -5.64 -12.48 3.85
N ALA A 100 -6.45 -11.88 2.99
CA ALA A 100 -7.80 -11.48 3.37
C ALA A 100 -8.74 -12.66 3.67
N ALA A 101 -8.65 -13.75 2.89
CA ALA A 101 -9.56 -14.89 2.99
C ALA A 101 -9.19 -15.87 4.10
N GLU A 102 -7.89 -16.10 4.33
CA GLU A 102 -7.40 -17.16 5.23
C GLU A 102 -6.91 -16.61 6.57
N GLU A 103 -6.36 -15.39 6.59
CA GLU A 103 -5.71 -14.83 7.77
C GLU A 103 -6.48 -13.65 8.38
N GLY A 104 -7.49 -13.12 7.66
CA GLY A 104 -8.20 -11.91 8.08
C GLY A 104 -7.30 -10.67 8.11
N ALA A 105 -6.17 -10.70 7.40
CA ALA A 105 -5.27 -9.57 7.25
C ALA A 105 -5.62 -8.80 5.97
N TYR A 106 -6.13 -7.60 6.14
CA TYR A 106 -6.66 -6.80 5.03
C TYR A 106 -5.62 -5.77 4.56
N THR A 107 -5.11 -6.00 3.36
CA THR A 107 -4.16 -5.12 2.67
C THR A 107 -4.58 -4.91 1.22
N GLN A 108 -4.17 -3.80 0.60
CA GLN A 108 -4.42 -3.54 -0.81
C GLN A 108 -3.14 -3.64 -1.64
N LEU A 109 -3.22 -4.27 -2.83
CA LEU A 109 -2.17 -4.24 -3.85
C LEU A 109 -2.38 -3.04 -4.77
N VAL A 110 -1.32 -2.27 -5.01
CA VAL A 110 -1.26 -1.23 -6.03
C VAL A 110 -0.25 -1.65 -7.09
N ALA A 111 -0.74 -1.93 -8.28
CA ALA A 111 0.09 -2.30 -9.43
C ALA A 111 -0.49 -1.71 -10.72
N ALA A 112 0.25 -1.79 -11.82
CA ALA A 112 -0.15 -1.20 -13.09
C ALA A 112 -0.18 -2.24 -14.22
N GLY A 113 -1.19 -2.13 -15.09
CA GLY A 113 -1.31 -2.98 -16.26
C GLY A 113 -1.73 -4.42 -15.98
N LEU A 114 -2.41 -4.63 -14.86
CA LEU A 114 -2.99 -5.93 -14.51
C LEU A 114 -4.12 -6.31 -15.48
N THR A 115 -4.22 -7.58 -15.81
CA THR A 115 -5.26 -8.10 -16.70
C THR A 115 -6.47 -8.55 -15.87
N ASN A 116 -7.52 -7.75 -15.84
CA ASN A 116 -8.83 -8.05 -15.21
C ASN A 116 -8.71 -8.68 -13.80
N PRO A 117 -8.05 -8.03 -12.85
CA PRO A 117 -7.90 -8.59 -11.51
C PRO A 117 -9.23 -8.74 -10.76
N ASP A 118 -10.21 -7.89 -11.06
CA ASP A 118 -11.60 -7.91 -10.55
C ASP A 118 -11.68 -8.22 -9.06
N ASP A 119 -11.03 -7.36 -8.26
CA ASP A 119 -10.95 -7.58 -6.83
C ASP A 119 -10.90 -6.23 -6.05
N ARG A 120 -11.57 -6.19 -4.90
CA ARG A 120 -11.64 -5.01 -4.03
C ARG A 120 -10.31 -4.66 -3.33
N PHE A 121 -9.41 -5.62 -3.23
CA PHE A 121 -8.08 -5.43 -2.63
C PHE A 121 -7.00 -5.08 -3.65
N VAL A 122 -7.37 -4.86 -4.92
CA VAL A 122 -6.43 -4.57 -6.00
C VAL A 122 -6.75 -3.23 -6.65
N VAL A 123 -5.78 -2.34 -6.69
CA VAL A 123 -5.85 -1.05 -7.40
C VAL A 123 -4.98 -1.14 -8.65
N ASN A 124 -5.61 -1.06 -9.83
CA ASN A 124 -4.95 -1.20 -11.13
C ASN A 124 -4.71 0.15 -11.78
N ILE A 125 -3.48 0.65 -11.70
CA ILE A 125 -3.10 1.96 -12.25
C ILE A 125 -3.01 1.89 -13.76
N MET A 126 -3.73 2.81 -14.43
CA MET A 126 -3.74 2.90 -15.90
C MET A 126 -2.91 4.05 -16.43
N SER A 127 -2.83 5.16 -15.71
CA SER A 127 -2.25 6.41 -16.21
C SER A 127 -0.80 6.59 -15.77
N GLY A 128 0.05 7.00 -16.72
CA GLY A 128 1.30 7.68 -16.44
C GLY A 128 1.09 9.20 -16.30
N VAL A 129 2.13 9.94 -15.91
CA VAL A 129 2.09 11.39 -15.76
C VAL A 129 3.27 12.07 -16.40
N VAL A 130 3.10 13.34 -16.79
CA VAL A 130 4.18 14.22 -17.25
C VAL A 130 4.41 15.26 -16.14
N LEU A 131 5.63 15.31 -15.63
CA LEU A 131 6.04 16.25 -14.59
C LEU A 131 6.33 17.64 -15.19
N SER A 132 6.38 18.66 -14.35
CA SER A 132 6.64 20.06 -14.74
C SER A 132 8.02 20.29 -15.36
N ASP A 133 8.98 19.40 -15.12
CA ASP A 133 10.32 19.41 -15.73
C ASP A 133 10.37 18.69 -17.10
N GLY A 134 9.24 18.13 -17.56
CA GLY A 134 9.11 17.37 -18.80
C GLY A 134 9.38 15.86 -18.65
N THR A 135 9.74 15.38 -17.48
CA THR A 135 9.91 13.95 -17.22
C THR A 135 8.57 13.23 -17.31
N THR A 136 8.52 12.11 -18.04
CA THR A 136 7.33 11.26 -18.12
C THR A 136 7.52 10.04 -17.22
N LEU A 137 6.61 9.85 -16.28
CA LEU A 137 6.53 8.65 -15.44
C LEU A 137 5.54 7.67 -16.05
N THR A 138 5.93 6.40 -16.10
CA THR A 138 5.06 5.32 -16.56
C THR A 138 3.96 4.99 -15.54
N PRO A 139 2.89 4.26 -15.90
CA PRO A 139 1.91 3.79 -14.93
C PRO A 139 2.53 3.01 -13.77
N GLN A 140 3.58 2.22 -14.04
CA GLN A 140 4.33 1.47 -13.01
C GLN A 140 4.97 2.42 -11.99
N GLN A 141 5.60 3.49 -12.43
CA GLN A 141 6.19 4.49 -11.54
C GLN A 141 5.13 5.31 -10.78
N VAL A 142 3.95 5.49 -11.36
CA VAL A 142 2.81 6.15 -10.69
C VAL A 142 2.30 5.32 -9.50
N THR A 143 2.52 4.00 -9.50
CA THR A 143 2.14 3.15 -8.36
C THR A 143 2.80 3.59 -7.05
N TRP A 144 3.99 4.18 -7.08
CA TRP A 144 4.69 4.65 -5.88
C TRP A 144 3.92 5.76 -5.17
N TRP A 145 3.47 6.76 -5.94
CA TRP A 145 2.66 7.84 -5.38
C TRP A 145 1.27 7.33 -4.97
N ALA A 146 0.62 6.54 -5.84
CA ALA A 146 -0.73 6.04 -5.59
C ALA A 146 -0.77 5.17 -4.32
N GLY A 147 0.20 4.24 -4.17
CA GLY A 147 0.31 3.41 -2.98
C GLY A 147 0.59 4.23 -1.71
N GLY A 148 1.48 5.21 -1.78
CA GLY A 148 1.74 6.11 -0.67
C GLY A 148 0.53 6.98 -0.30
N ALA A 149 -0.23 7.46 -1.29
CA ALA A 149 -1.46 8.23 -1.08
C ALA A 149 -2.57 7.36 -0.46
N LEU A 150 -2.74 6.11 -0.94
CA LEU A 150 -3.72 5.17 -0.38
C LEU A 150 -3.40 4.78 1.06
N ALA A 151 -2.12 4.54 1.37
CA ALA A 151 -1.67 4.23 2.73
C ALA A 151 -1.77 5.42 3.69
N GLY A 152 -1.57 6.64 3.18
CA GLY A 152 -1.63 7.87 3.99
C GLY A 152 -3.03 8.45 4.17
N ALA A 153 -4.00 8.05 3.36
CA ALA A 153 -5.36 8.54 3.46
C ALA A 153 -6.09 7.99 4.69
N GLN A 154 -6.82 8.86 5.39
CA GLN A 154 -7.66 8.45 6.51
C GLN A 154 -8.84 7.58 6.02
N TYR A 155 -9.42 6.76 6.90
CA TYR A 155 -10.56 5.88 6.57
C TYR A 155 -11.79 6.64 6.03
N ASN A 156 -11.92 7.92 6.35
CA ASN A 156 -13.00 8.82 5.91
C ASN A 156 -12.60 9.76 4.78
N GLU A 157 -11.41 9.61 4.20
CA GLU A 157 -10.93 10.40 3.06
C GLU A 157 -11.06 9.63 1.73
N SER A 158 -11.33 10.36 0.65
CA SER A 158 -11.29 9.86 -0.73
C SER A 158 -10.13 10.52 -1.47
N LEU A 159 -9.44 9.77 -2.30
CA LEU A 159 -8.44 10.33 -3.22
C LEU A 159 -9.07 10.88 -4.52
N THR A 160 -10.38 10.80 -4.72
CA THR A 160 -11.05 11.41 -5.86
C THR A 160 -10.72 12.90 -5.90
N TYR A 161 -10.21 13.38 -7.04
CA TYR A 161 -9.71 14.74 -7.26
C TYR A 161 -8.45 15.12 -6.43
N ALA A 162 -7.81 14.17 -5.74
CA ALA A 162 -6.51 14.41 -5.15
C ALA A 162 -5.47 14.73 -6.23
N ALA A 163 -4.68 15.78 -6.01
CA ALA A 163 -3.68 16.24 -6.98
C ALA A 163 -2.40 15.39 -6.92
N TYR A 164 -1.90 14.99 -8.08
CA TYR A 164 -0.57 14.40 -8.19
C TYR A 164 0.50 15.51 -8.12
N PRO A 165 1.46 15.44 -7.20
CA PRO A 165 2.44 16.50 -7.01
C PRO A 165 3.32 16.72 -8.25
N ASN A 166 3.53 17.99 -8.62
CA ASN A 166 4.40 18.40 -9.73
C ASN A 166 4.07 17.83 -11.12
N ALA A 167 2.92 17.15 -11.29
CA ALA A 167 2.46 16.68 -12.58
C ALA A 167 1.60 17.76 -13.26
N VAL A 168 1.80 17.93 -14.56
CA VAL A 168 1.11 18.94 -15.40
C VAL A 168 0.24 18.30 -16.47
N ASP A 169 0.47 17.02 -16.79
CA ASP A 169 -0.27 16.29 -17.82
C ASP A 169 -0.28 14.78 -17.55
N VAL A 170 -1.14 14.03 -18.25
CA VAL A 170 -1.26 12.58 -18.17
C VAL A 170 -0.82 11.90 -19.46
N SER A 171 -0.38 10.65 -19.34
CA SER A 171 0.00 9.81 -20.48
C SER A 171 -0.55 8.38 -20.29
N PRO A 172 -1.35 7.86 -21.26
CA PRO A 172 -1.91 8.57 -22.40
C PRO A 172 -3.04 9.52 -22.00
N LYS A 173 -3.31 10.53 -22.85
CA LYS A 173 -4.53 11.34 -22.75
C LYS A 173 -5.71 10.54 -23.28
N LEU A 174 -6.73 10.42 -22.46
CA LEU A 174 -7.96 9.74 -22.84
C LEU A 174 -9.01 10.72 -23.36
N THR A 175 -9.90 10.23 -24.20
CA THR A 175 -11.17 10.90 -24.51
C THR A 175 -12.16 10.67 -23.37
N ASN A 176 -13.27 11.41 -23.34
CA ASN A 176 -14.32 11.18 -22.34
C ASN A 176 -14.84 9.72 -22.35
N SER A 177 -15.01 9.12 -23.53
CA SER A 177 -15.35 7.70 -23.64
C SER A 177 -14.26 6.79 -23.10
N GLY A 178 -12.99 7.12 -23.34
CA GLY A 178 -11.85 6.36 -22.81
C GLY A 178 -11.78 6.38 -21.27
N TYR A 179 -12.13 7.50 -20.63
CA TYR A 179 -12.27 7.56 -19.17
C TYR A 179 -13.41 6.66 -18.67
N ILE A 180 -14.59 6.70 -19.34
CA ILE A 180 -15.72 5.85 -18.99
C ILE A 180 -15.36 4.37 -19.12
N ASP A 181 -14.70 3.98 -20.21
CA ASP A 181 -14.28 2.60 -20.47
C ASP A 181 -13.27 2.12 -19.40
N ALA A 182 -12.29 2.96 -19.07
CA ALA A 182 -11.29 2.65 -18.05
C ALA A 182 -11.90 2.49 -16.65
N LEU A 183 -12.78 3.40 -16.25
CA LEU A 183 -13.48 3.30 -14.96
C LEU A 183 -14.40 2.07 -14.91
N THR A 184 -15.08 1.76 -16.02
CA THR A 184 -15.93 0.55 -16.13
C THR A 184 -15.10 -0.73 -16.04
N ALA A 185 -13.85 -0.70 -16.51
CA ALA A 185 -12.91 -1.81 -16.38
C ALA A 185 -12.20 -1.86 -15.01
N GLY A 186 -12.58 -1.04 -14.04
CA GLY A 186 -11.98 -1.01 -12.71
C GLY A 186 -10.54 -0.48 -12.69
N GLN A 187 -10.21 0.43 -13.60
CA GLN A 187 -8.89 1.02 -13.67
C GLN A 187 -8.83 2.35 -12.90
N PHE A 188 -7.80 2.52 -12.10
CA PHE A 188 -7.50 3.77 -11.43
C PHE A 188 -6.82 4.72 -12.42
N VAL A 189 -7.52 5.80 -12.80
CA VAL A 189 -7.08 6.74 -13.83
C VAL A 189 -6.87 8.14 -13.29
N LEU A 190 -5.90 8.83 -13.88
CA LEU A 190 -5.62 10.23 -13.63
C LEU A 190 -6.06 11.06 -14.85
N PHE A 191 -6.46 12.31 -14.61
CA PHE A 191 -6.79 13.28 -15.65
C PHE A 191 -6.08 14.61 -15.40
N ALA A 192 -5.86 15.38 -16.45
CA ALA A 192 -5.28 16.72 -16.37
C ALA A 192 -6.37 17.78 -16.54
N ASP A 193 -6.43 18.72 -15.60
CA ASP A 193 -7.34 19.85 -15.62
C ASP A 193 -6.58 21.13 -15.25
N GLY A 194 -6.53 22.07 -16.19
CA GLY A 194 -5.86 23.36 -15.98
C GLY A 194 -4.37 23.29 -15.63
N GLY A 195 -3.66 22.22 -16.05
CA GLY A 195 -2.24 22.01 -15.74
C GLY A 195 -2.01 21.36 -14.38
N VAL A 196 -3.05 20.80 -13.76
CA VAL A 196 -2.96 20.00 -12.55
C VAL A 196 -3.47 18.60 -12.87
N VAL A 197 -2.70 17.59 -12.51
CA VAL A 197 -3.12 16.19 -12.63
C VAL A 197 -3.83 15.75 -11.37
N LYS A 198 -4.98 15.12 -11.51
CA LYS A 198 -5.85 14.67 -10.42
C LYS A 198 -6.32 13.24 -10.63
N VAL A 199 -6.72 12.59 -9.55
CA VAL A 199 -7.40 11.29 -9.59
C VAL A 199 -8.82 11.48 -10.10
N GLU A 200 -9.24 10.71 -11.10
CA GLU A 200 -10.63 10.79 -11.62
C GLU A 200 -11.63 10.21 -10.63
N GLN A 201 -11.38 9.01 -10.14
CA GLN A 201 -12.16 8.38 -9.07
C GLN A 201 -11.26 7.48 -8.23
N ASP A 202 -11.47 7.47 -6.91
CA ASP A 202 -10.77 6.61 -5.95
C ASP A 202 -11.40 5.21 -5.91
N ILE A 203 -11.08 4.39 -6.92
CA ILE A 203 -11.66 3.06 -7.14
C ILE A 203 -10.61 1.96 -7.14
N ASN A 204 -11.05 0.76 -6.79
CA ASN A 204 -10.30 -0.49 -6.98
C ASN A 204 -10.77 -1.22 -8.26
N SER A 205 -10.21 -2.40 -8.50
CA SER A 205 -10.47 -3.15 -9.74
C SER A 205 -11.74 -3.99 -9.74
N LEU A 206 -12.53 -3.98 -8.66
CA LEU A 206 -13.76 -4.75 -8.57
C LEU A 206 -14.81 -4.25 -9.56
N VAL A 207 -15.25 -5.10 -10.47
CA VAL A 207 -16.29 -4.78 -11.47
C VAL A 207 -17.43 -5.80 -11.48
N THR A 208 -17.22 -6.99 -10.90
CA THR A 208 -18.26 -8.01 -10.75
C THR A 208 -18.89 -7.94 -9.37
N TYR A 209 -20.19 -7.66 -9.31
CA TYR A 209 -20.94 -7.56 -8.06
C TYR A 209 -21.75 -8.83 -7.79
N THR A 210 -21.92 -9.15 -6.51
CA THR A 210 -22.75 -10.25 -6.02
C THR A 210 -23.79 -9.72 -5.04
N THR A 211 -24.60 -10.61 -4.44
CA THR A 211 -25.53 -10.23 -3.36
C THR A 211 -24.81 -9.69 -2.13
N ASP A 212 -23.60 -10.18 -1.84
CA ASP A 212 -22.82 -9.84 -0.65
C ASP A 212 -21.76 -8.76 -0.92
N ILE A 213 -21.28 -8.68 -2.17
CA ILE A 213 -20.30 -7.70 -2.63
C ILE A 213 -21.00 -6.75 -3.60
N THR A 214 -21.48 -5.63 -3.07
CA THR A 214 -22.29 -4.66 -3.82
C THR A 214 -21.44 -3.49 -4.35
N GLY A 215 -22.05 -2.58 -5.11
CA GLY A 215 -21.37 -1.44 -5.73
C GLY A 215 -20.47 -0.59 -4.83
N PRO A 216 -20.81 -0.30 -3.56
CA PRO A 216 -19.92 0.43 -2.66
C PRO A 216 -18.53 -0.19 -2.47
N TYR A 217 -18.37 -1.50 -2.56
CA TYR A 217 -17.07 -2.19 -2.46
C TYR A 217 -16.08 -1.84 -3.59
N HIS A 218 -16.54 -1.19 -4.65
CA HIS A 218 -15.69 -0.65 -5.71
C HIS A 218 -14.87 0.59 -5.27
N LYS A 219 -15.24 1.24 -4.16
CA LYS A 219 -14.59 2.44 -3.66
C LYS A 219 -13.46 2.13 -2.69
N ASN A 220 -12.26 2.65 -2.94
CA ASN A 220 -11.11 2.47 -2.03
C ASN A 220 -11.38 3.05 -0.65
N ARG A 221 -12.06 4.21 -0.56
CA ARG A 221 -12.47 4.79 0.71
C ARG A 221 -13.31 3.81 1.54
N VAL A 222 -14.28 3.12 0.91
CA VAL A 222 -15.12 2.12 1.59
C VAL A 222 -14.29 0.93 2.04
N ILE A 223 -13.42 0.41 1.16
CA ILE A 223 -12.54 -0.72 1.52
C ILE A 223 -11.59 -0.33 2.67
N ARG A 224 -11.00 0.85 2.62
CA ARG A 224 -10.12 1.36 3.69
C ARG A 224 -10.87 1.42 5.02
N LEU A 225 -12.09 1.95 5.04
CA LEU A 225 -12.94 1.96 6.22
C LEU A 225 -13.22 0.56 6.76
N LEU A 226 -13.63 -0.37 5.89
CA LEU A 226 -13.93 -1.75 6.30
C LEU A 226 -12.70 -2.48 6.84
N ASN A 227 -11.55 -2.30 6.18
CA ASN A 227 -10.28 -2.86 6.62
C ASN A 227 -9.86 -2.28 7.98
N THR A 228 -9.98 -0.96 8.16
CA THR A 228 -9.70 -0.29 9.44
C THR A 228 -10.58 -0.86 10.56
N ILE A 229 -11.89 -0.93 10.34
CA ILE A 229 -12.84 -1.48 11.35
C ILE A 229 -12.47 -2.93 11.70
N ALA A 230 -12.21 -3.78 10.71
CA ALA A 230 -11.88 -5.17 10.94
C ALA A 230 -10.55 -5.32 11.70
N ASN A 231 -9.52 -4.59 11.31
CA ASN A 231 -8.21 -4.63 11.95
C ASN A 231 -8.26 -4.09 13.38
N ASP A 232 -8.98 -2.99 13.62
CA ASP A 232 -9.10 -2.37 14.95
C ASP A 232 -9.87 -3.26 15.92
N ILE A 233 -10.98 -3.86 15.46
CA ILE A 233 -11.76 -4.82 16.28
C ILE A 233 -10.90 -6.04 16.63
N TYR A 234 -10.16 -6.58 15.64
CA TYR A 234 -9.25 -7.70 15.88
C TYR A 234 -8.16 -7.33 16.90
N GLN A 235 -7.57 -6.15 16.77
CA GLN A 235 -6.53 -5.69 17.70
C GLN A 235 -7.08 -5.49 19.11
N GLN A 236 -8.23 -4.83 19.27
CA GLN A 236 -8.88 -4.67 20.57
C GLN A 236 -9.25 -6.00 21.20
N PHE A 237 -9.73 -6.95 20.38
CA PHE A 237 -10.05 -8.30 20.86
C PHE A 237 -8.78 -9.04 21.32
N SER A 238 -7.71 -8.98 20.51
CA SER A 238 -6.42 -9.59 20.85
C SER A 238 -5.83 -9.04 22.14
N ASP A 239 -5.86 -7.72 22.33
CA ASP A 239 -5.19 -7.06 23.44
C ASP A 239 -5.99 -7.11 24.76
N GLY A 240 -7.32 -7.11 24.68
CA GLY A 240 -8.16 -6.91 25.84
C GLY A 240 -9.06 -8.08 26.24
N TYR A 241 -9.34 -9.03 25.35
CA TYR A 241 -10.37 -10.05 25.55
C TYR A 241 -9.83 -11.48 25.45
N ILE A 242 -8.94 -11.79 24.50
CA ILE A 242 -8.42 -13.15 24.33
C ILE A 242 -7.69 -13.61 25.60
N GLY A 243 -8.13 -14.75 26.15
CA GLY A 243 -7.54 -15.33 27.37
C GLY A 243 -7.84 -14.58 28.67
N VAL A 244 -8.57 -13.45 28.62
CA VAL A 244 -8.89 -12.60 29.79
C VAL A 244 -10.38 -12.64 30.12
N VAL A 245 -11.25 -12.49 29.12
CA VAL A 245 -12.71 -12.42 29.30
C VAL A 245 -13.31 -13.78 29.05
N ASN A 246 -14.22 -14.19 29.96
CA ASN A 246 -14.94 -15.47 29.83
C ASN A 246 -15.96 -15.40 28.69
N ASN A 247 -16.03 -16.45 27.85
CA ASN A 247 -17.07 -16.60 26.84
C ASN A 247 -18.41 -16.96 27.42
N ASN A 248 -19.03 -16.04 28.14
CA ASN A 248 -20.37 -16.10 28.66
C ASN A 248 -21.18 -14.87 28.18
N GLU A 249 -22.46 -14.82 28.51
CA GLU A 249 -23.33 -13.71 28.09
C GLU A 249 -22.76 -12.34 28.51
N GLN A 250 -22.29 -12.22 29.75
CA GLN A 250 -21.75 -10.98 30.30
C GLN A 250 -20.45 -10.56 29.55
N GLY A 251 -19.54 -11.51 29.27
CA GLY A 251 -18.33 -11.25 28.51
C GLY A 251 -18.62 -10.79 27.07
N ARG A 252 -19.59 -11.46 26.42
CA ARG A 252 -20.03 -11.05 25.06
C ARG A 252 -20.71 -9.67 25.06
N MET A 253 -21.49 -9.34 26.07
CA MET A 253 -22.09 -8.00 26.23
C MET A 253 -21.02 -6.91 26.45
N MET A 254 -19.98 -7.19 27.22
CA MET A 254 -18.85 -6.26 27.38
C MET A 254 -18.16 -5.99 26.04
N PHE A 255 -17.88 -7.03 25.26
CA PHE A 255 -17.26 -6.91 23.96
C PHE A 255 -18.17 -6.17 22.97
N LYS A 256 -19.47 -6.52 22.90
CA LYS A 256 -20.45 -5.76 22.12
C LYS A 256 -20.42 -4.27 22.46
N SER A 257 -20.42 -3.92 23.74
CA SER A 257 -20.41 -2.52 24.18
C SER A 257 -19.14 -1.76 23.73
N ALA A 258 -17.99 -2.43 23.73
CA ALA A 258 -16.75 -1.86 23.24
C ALA A 258 -16.81 -1.58 21.73
N ILE A 259 -17.32 -2.54 20.94
CA ILE A 259 -17.51 -2.38 19.48
C ILE A 259 -18.49 -1.25 19.18
N VAL A 260 -19.62 -1.19 19.89
CA VAL A 260 -20.62 -0.12 19.72
C VAL A 260 -20.00 1.24 20.00
N GLY A 261 -19.22 1.39 21.07
CA GLY A 261 -18.51 2.64 21.38
C GLY A 261 -17.57 3.06 20.24
N TYR A 262 -16.76 2.13 19.76
CA TYR A 262 -15.85 2.35 18.64
C TYR A 262 -16.58 2.77 17.35
N LEU A 263 -17.69 2.08 16.98
CA LEU A 263 -18.44 2.42 15.76
C LEU A 263 -19.19 3.76 15.88
N LEU A 264 -19.63 4.15 17.09
CA LEU A 264 -20.15 5.51 17.32
C LEU A 264 -19.08 6.58 17.10
N ASP A 265 -17.82 6.34 17.46
CA ASP A 265 -16.71 7.25 17.17
C ASP A 265 -16.44 7.31 15.66
N ILE A 266 -16.49 6.19 14.95
CA ILE A 266 -16.39 6.15 13.48
C ILE A 266 -17.54 6.94 12.84
N GLN A 267 -18.77 6.84 13.36
CA GLN A 267 -19.92 7.61 12.88
C GLN A 267 -19.76 9.11 13.14
N ALA A 268 -19.31 9.48 14.34
CA ALA A 268 -19.05 10.89 14.68
C ALA A 268 -18.01 11.54 13.76
N ASN A 269 -17.07 10.74 13.22
CA ASN A 269 -16.05 11.16 12.27
C ASN A 269 -16.45 10.94 10.79
N ASN A 270 -17.75 10.74 10.49
CA ASN A 270 -18.28 10.55 9.15
C ASN A 270 -17.70 9.36 8.36
N GLY A 271 -17.28 8.31 9.03
CA GLY A 271 -16.92 7.03 8.39
C GLY A 271 -18.15 6.23 7.99
N ILE A 272 -19.12 6.12 8.91
CA ILE A 272 -20.42 5.45 8.69
C ILE A 272 -21.56 6.38 9.06
N GLN A 273 -22.79 5.99 8.71
CA GLN A 273 -24.03 6.74 9.02
C GLN A 273 -25.14 5.78 9.46
N ASN A 274 -26.15 6.34 10.14
CA ASN A 274 -27.37 5.61 10.58
C ASN A 274 -27.07 4.36 11.41
N PHE A 275 -25.95 4.35 12.14
CA PHE A 275 -25.55 3.23 12.99
C PHE A 275 -26.26 3.27 14.33
N GLU A 276 -26.79 2.14 14.76
CA GLU A 276 -27.41 1.90 16.07
C GLU A 276 -26.76 0.70 16.76
N ALA A 277 -26.93 0.59 18.08
CA ALA A 277 -26.30 -0.49 18.85
C ALA A 277 -26.81 -1.90 18.48
N GLU A 278 -28.00 -1.98 17.92
CA GLU A 278 -28.64 -3.19 17.42
C GLU A 278 -27.98 -3.75 16.16
N ASP A 279 -27.25 -2.92 15.41
CA ASP A 279 -26.49 -3.31 14.22
C ASP A 279 -25.26 -4.18 14.55
N VAL A 280 -24.92 -4.29 15.82
CA VAL A 280 -23.86 -5.18 16.31
C VAL A 280 -24.49 -6.39 17.02
N THR A 281 -24.13 -7.60 16.58
CA THR A 281 -24.44 -8.82 17.35
C THR A 281 -23.14 -9.54 17.70
N VAL A 282 -23.08 -10.07 18.92
CA VAL A 282 -21.98 -10.90 19.41
C VAL A 282 -22.59 -12.19 19.99
N GLU A 283 -22.40 -13.28 19.29
CA GLU A 283 -23.01 -14.57 19.58
C GLU A 283 -21.94 -15.63 19.91
N PRO A 284 -22.29 -16.72 20.62
CA PRO A 284 -21.38 -17.85 20.78
C PRO A 284 -21.08 -18.48 19.42
N GLY A 285 -19.84 -18.84 19.17
CA GLY A 285 -19.44 -19.63 18.00
C GLY A 285 -19.69 -21.13 18.22
N GLU A 286 -19.30 -21.95 17.23
CA GLU A 286 -19.44 -23.42 17.30
C GLU A 286 -18.55 -24.02 18.39
N ALA A 287 -17.33 -23.50 18.59
CA ALA A 287 -16.44 -23.92 19.66
C ALA A 287 -16.75 -23.15 20.95
N ILE A 288 -16.51 -23.78 22.10
CA ILE A 288 -16.81 -23.22 23.44
C ILE A 288 -16.02 -21.92 23.70
N ASP A 289 -14.90 -21.74 23.05
CA ASP A 289 -13.98 -20.60 23.15
C ASP A 289 -14.14 -19.60 22.01
N ALA A 290 -15.08 -19.84 21.07
CA ALA A 290 -15.32 -18.99 19.92
C ALA A 290 -16.51 -18.05 20.12
N ILE A 291 -16.43 -16.86 19.50
CA ILE A 291 -17.54 -15.91 19.33
C ILE A 291 -17.69 -15.55 17.85
N VAL A 292 -18.91 -15.20 17.46
CA VAL A 292 -19.22 -14.65 16.13
C VAL A 292 -19.69 -13.21 16.31
N VAL A 293 -19.07 -12.31 15.55
CA VAL A 293 -19.42 -10.88 15.53
C VAL A 293 -19.98 -10.55 14.16
N ASN A 294 -21.20 -10.02 14.11
CA ASN A 294 -21.80 -9.51 12.90
C ASN A 294 -22.03 -8.00 13.04
N LEU A 295 -21.66 -7.26 12.02
CA LEU A 295 -21.78 -5.81 11.93
C LEU A 295 -22.62 -5.44 10.70
N ALA A 296 -23.68 -4.67 10.90
CA ALA A 296 -24.45 -4.05 9.83
C ALA A 296 -24.10 -2.56 9.81
N ILE A 297 -23.27 -2.13 8.85
CA ILE A 297 -22.79 -0.74 8.77
C ILE A 297 -23.09 -0.14 7.41
N GLN A 298 -23.38 1.16 7.39
CA GLN A 298 -23.58 1.94 6.19
C GLN A 298 -22.41 2.92 6.02
N PRO A 299 -21.42 2.62 5.16
CA PRO A 299 -20.34 3.55 4.85
C PRO A 299 -20.84 4.88 4.29
N VAL A 300 -20.16 5.98 4.64
CA VAL A 300 -20.35 7.28 4.00
C VAL A 300 -19.33 7.41 2.87
N ASP A 301 -19.78 7.82 1.68
CA ASP A 301 -18.86 8.12 0.57
C ASP A 301 -18.76 9.64 0.33
N SER A 302 -17.73 10.05 -0.43
CA SER A 302 -17.56 11.45 -0.83
C SER A 302 -18.55 11.85 -1.92
N VAL A 303 -18.85 13.15 -2.02
CA VAL A 303 -19.63 13.68 -3.14
C VAL A 303 -18.73 13.71 -4.38
N GLU A 304 -19.00 12.85 -5.36
CA GLU A 304 -18.22 12.75 -6.59
C GLU A 304 -18.98 13.21 -7.83
N LYS A 305 -20.32 13.25 -7.77
CA LYS A 305 -21.17 13.60 -8.91
C LYS A 305 -22.15 14.69 -8.52
N ILE A 306 -22.17 15.79 -9.29
CA ILE A 306 -23.08 16.91 -9.09
C ILE A 306 -23.95 17.06 -10.34
N TYR A 307 -25.25 16.95 -10.17
CA TYR A 307 -26.22 17.18 -11.24
C TYR A 307 -26.92 18.52 -10.98
N VAL A 308 -26.79 19.46 -11.92
CA VAL A 308 -27.41 20.78 -11.81
C VAL A 308 -28.49 20.95 -12.90
N THR A 309 -29.70 21.22 -12.49
CA THR A 309 -30.80 21.60 -13.41
C THR A 309 -31.14 23.07 -13.23
N ILE A 310 -31.04 23.84 -14.28
CA ILE A 310 -31.41 25.27 -14.28
C ILE A 310 -32.68 25.43 -15.09
N THR A 311 -33.73 25.95 -14.45
CA THR A 311 -34.99 26.30 -15.12
C THR A 311 -35.11 27.83 -15.23
N VAL A 312 -35.32 28.35 -16.44
CA VAL A 312 -35.58 29.77 -16.69
C VAL A 312 -37.08 29.92 -16.84
N ASN A 313 -37.69 30.76 -15.99
CA ASN A 313 -39.12 31.10 -16.01
C ASN A 313 -39.39 32.38 -16.83
#